data_5ce068e32bfe5296028f5ea7d78ee576
#
_entry.id   5ce068e32bfe5296028f5ea7d78ee576
#
_cell.length_a   1.000
_cell.length_b   1.000
_cell.length_c   1.000
_cell.angle_alpha   90.00
_cell.angle_beta   90.00
_cell.angle_gamma   90.00
#
_symmetry.space_group_name_H-M   'P 1'
#
loop_
_entity.id
_entity.type
_entity.pdbx_description
1 polymer ?
#
loop_
_entity_poly.entity_id
_entity_poly.type
_entity_poly.pdbx_seq_one_letter_code
_entity_poly.pdbx_strand_id
1 'polypeptide(L)'
;IDLNCKKSFTIGLEKISPKTFINKGNISYFKKQIKELFVDIVFFNANLSPIQQRNLENELNAKVIDRTGLILEIFGSRAKSNEGKLSVELASLQFQKSRLVRSWTHLERQRGGAGFMGGPGEKQIESDKRQLTEKINRLKIKIKKIISIRDVQRYRRKKNNVPVIALVGYTNSGKSTLFNKLT
;
A
#
# COMPACT_ATOMS: atom_id res chain seq x y z
N ILE A 1 4.44 14.14 -3.23
CA ILE A 1 5.55 13.31 -3.72
C ILE A 1 6.05 14.00 -4.97
N ASP A 2 7.19 14.66 -4.89
CA ASP A 2 7.87 15.24 -6.05
C ASP A 2 8.60 14.12 -6.81
N LEU A 3 7.86 13.42 -7.65
CA LEU A 3 8.41 12.39 -8.53
C LEU A 3 8.38 12.91 -9.97
N ASN A 4 9.54 12.92 -10.61
CA ASN A 4 9.64 13.27 -12.02
C ASN A 4 9.41 12.02 -12.87
N CYS A 5 8.25 11.92 -13.50
CA CYS A 5 7.93 10.82 -14.41
C CYS A 5 8.73 10.97 -15.71
N LYS A 6 9.75 10.15 -15.90
CA LYS A 6 10.58 10.17 -17.12
C LYS A 6 9.84 9.67 -18.34
N LYS A 7 9.08 8.59 -18.22
CA LYS A 7 8.35 7.97 -19.33
C LYS A 7 7.22 7.09 -18.80
N SER A 8 6.12 7.01 -19.54
CA SER A 8 5.01 6.09 -19.26
C SER A 8 4.76 5.18 -20.47
N PHE A 9 4.36 3.95 -20.18
CA PHE A 9 4.07 2.94 -21.20
C PHE A 9 2.73 2.29 -20.91
N THR A 10 1.95 2.05 -21.96
CA THR A 10 0.75 1.23 -21.89
C THR A 10 1.00 -0.07 -22.62
N ILE A 11 0.76 -1.20 -21.97
CA ILE A 11 1.04 -2.53 -22.52
C ILE A 11 -0.26 -3.32 -22.56
N GLY A 12 -0.57 -3.87 -23.74
CA GLY A 12 -1.58 -4.92 -23.86
C GLY A 12 -1.02 -6.24 -23.35
N LEU A 13 -1.71 -6.87 -22.39
CA LEU A 13 -1.33 -8.18 -21.88
C LEU A 13 -2.39 -9.21 -22.28
N GLU A 14 -2.02 -10.15 -23.14
CA GLU A 14 -2.87 -11.29 -23.48
C GLU A 14 -2.94 -12.30 -22.32
N LYS A 15 -1.82 -12.54 -21.64
CA LYS A 15 -1.71 -13.41 -20.46
C LYS A 15 -0.82 -12.77 -19.40
N ILE A 16 -1.28 -12.84 -18.16
CA ILE A 16 -0.50 -12.41 -16.99
C ILE A 16 0.47 -13.52 -16.60
N SER A 17 1.76 -13.22 -16.57
CA SER A 17 2.77 -14.15 -16.07
C SER A 17 2.64 -14.32 -14.55
N PRO A 18 2.49 -15.55 -14.02
CA PRO A 18 2.47 -15.78 -12.60
C PRO A 18 3.76 -15.34 -11.90
N LYS A 19 4.90 -15.40 -12.61
CA LYS A 19 6.22 -15.12 -12.07
C LYS A 19 6.57 -13.63 -12.05
N THR A 20 6.21 -12.90 -13.11
CA THR A 20 6.68 -11.51 -13.34
C THR A 20 5.59 -10.55 -13.77
N PHE A 21 4.32 -10.96 -13.77
CA PHE A 21 3.18 -10.19 -14.25
C PHE A 21 3.22 -9.91 -15.77
N ILE A 22 4.34 -9.44 -16.30
CA ILE A 22 4.60 -9.17 -17.73
C ILE A 22 5.49 -10.26 -18.33
N ASN A 23 5.50 -10.38 -19.64
CA ASN A 23 6.29 -11.38 -20.38
C ASN A 23 7.78 -11.00 -20.43
N LYS A 24 8.64 -11.97 -20.77
CA LYS A 24 10.10 -11.79 -20.81
C LYS A 24 10.55 -10.74 -21.83
N GLY A 25 9.86 -10.64 -22.98
CA GLY A 25 10.17 -9.63 -24.00
C GLY A 25 10.02 -8.20 -23.47
N ASN A 26 8.89 -7.94 -22.77
CA ASN A 26 8.66 -6.66 -22.13
C ASN A 26 9.69 -6.36 -21.05
N ILE A 27 10.08 -7.35 -20.25
CA ILE A 27 11.11 -7.18 -19.21
C ILE A 27 12.44 -6.74 -19.85
N SER A 28 12.88 -7.42 -20.91
CA SER A 28 14.13 -7.08 -21.60
C SER A 28 14.09 -5.68 -22.20
N TYR A 29 12.95 -5.29 -22.76
CA TYR A 29 12.73 -3.95 -23.28
C TYR A 29 12.80 -2.88 -22.17
N PHE A 30 12.07 -3.10 -21.07
CA PHE A 30 12.08 -2.14 -19.96
C PHE A 30 13.41 -2.06 -19.25
N LYS A 31 14.13 -3.16 -19.13
CA LYS A 31 15.49 -3.17 -18.57
C LYS A 31 16.43 -2.22 -19.33
N LYS A 32 16.34 -2.18 -20.67
CA LYS A 32 17.08 -1.23 -21.48
C LYS A 32 16.65 0.21 -21.21
N GLN A 33 15.33 0.47 -21.22
CA GLN A 33 14.80 1.80 -20.99
C GLN A 33 15.15 2.35 -19.59
N ILE A 34 15.11 1.51 -18.56
CA ILE A 34 15.50 1.87 -17.19
C ILE A 34 16.96 2.30 -17.13
N LYS A 35 17.85 1.55 -17.80
CA LYS A 35 19.27 1.91 -17.89
C LYS A 35 19.52 3.20 -18.64
N GLU A 36 18.90 3.38 -19.80
CA GLU A 36 19.05 4.56 -20.66
C GLU A 36 18.56 5.85 -19.97
N LEU A 37 17.46 5.73 -19.19
CA LEU A 37 16.82 6.88 -18.54
C LEU A 37 17.26 7.09 -17.09
N PHE A 38 18.18 6.28 -16.57
CA PHE A 38 18.65 6.31 -15.18
C PHE A 38 17.47 6.34 -14.17
N VAL A 39 16.58 5.33 -14.28
CA VAL A 39 15.38 5.24 -13.46
C VAL A 39 15.62 4.34 -12.24
N ASP A 40 15.35 4.86 -11.05
CA ASP A 40 15.48 4.12 -9.79
C ASP A 40 14.19 3.41 -9.40
N ILE A 41 13.03 3.97 -9.80
CA ILE A 41 11.71 3.49 -9.36
C ILE A 41 10.79 3.27 -10.57
N VAL A 42 10.13 2.13 -10.59
CA VAL A 42 9.15 1.76 -11.60
C VAL A 42 7.78 1.57 -10.96
N PHE A 43 6.77 2.24 -11.48
CA PHE A 43 5.39 2.11 -11.00
C PHE A 43 4.59 1.19 -11.93
N PHE A 44 3.92 0.21 -11.33
CA PHE A 44 2.97 -0.64 -12.02
C PHE A 44 1.54 -0.24 -11.64
N ASN A 45 0.74 0.17 -12.63
CA ASN A 45 -0.69 0.45 -12.43
C ASN A 45 -1.52 -0.85 -12.36
N ALA A 46 -1.04 -1.81 -11.59
CA ALA A 46 -1.68 -3.10 -11.33
C ALA A 46 -1.34 -3.57 -9.91
N ASN A 47 -2.14 -4.50 -9.37
CA ASN A 47 -1.83 -5.14 -8.11
C ASN A 47 -0.86 -6.29 -8.37
N LEU A 48 0.35 -6.18 -7.85
CA LEU A 48 1.37 -7.23 -7.96
C LEU A 48 1.32 -8.16 -6.74
N SER A 49 1.50 -9.45 -6.95
CA SER A 49 1.81 -10.35 -5.84
C SER A 49 3.23 -10.04 -5.31
N PRO A 50 3.54 -10.36 -4.05
CA PRO A 50 4.88 -10.14 -3.49
C PRO A 50 5.99 -10.82 -4.30
N ILE A 51 5.68 -11.98 -4.88
CA ILE A 51 6.63 -12.75 -5.72
C ILE A 51 6.85 -12.03 -7.04
N GLN A 52 5.79 -11.57 -7.69
CA GLN A 52 5.89 -10.81 -8.93
C GLN A 52 6.70 -9.53 -8.73
N GLN A 53 6.44 -8.80 -7.65
CA GLN A 53 7.18 -7.59 -7.34
C GLN A 53 8.67 -7.88 -7.15
N ARG A 54 9.02 -8.84 -6.29
CA ARG A 54 10.42 -9.24 -6.06
C ARG A 54 11.12 -9.69 -7.34
N ASN A 55 10.45 -10.51 -8.16
CA ASN A 55 11.03 -10.97 -9.40
C ASN A 55 11.23 -9.83 -10.40
N LEU A 56 10.28 -8.91 -10.47
CA LEU A 56 10.42 -7.69 -11.29
C LEU A 56 11.57 -6.81 -10.82
N GLU A 57 11.73 -6.59 -9.52
CA GLU A 57 12.84 -5.83 -8.95
C GLU A 57 14.19 -6.44 -9.32
N ASN A 58 14.32 -7.77 -9.21
CA ASN A 58 15.52 -8.48 -9.58
C ASN A 58 15.82 -8.42 -11.10
N GLU A 59 14.81 -8.58 -11.92
CA GLU A 59 14.97 -8.56 -13.39
C GLU A 59 15.23 -7.15 -13.92
N LEU A 60 14.54 -6.15 -13.42
CA LEU A 60 14.64 -4.75 -13.84
C LEU A 60 15.80 -4.01 -13.20
N ASN A 61 16.33 -4.52 -12.08
CA ASN A 61 17.33 -3.85 -11.23
C ASN A 61 16.91 -2.43 -10.81
N ALA A 62 15.62 -2.27 -10.48
CA ALA A 62 15.01 -1.02 -10.03
C ALA A 62 13.94 -1.34 -8.99
N LYS A 63 13.65 -0.39 -8.10
CA LYS A 63 12.57 -0.55 -7.13
C LYS A 63 11.22 -0.58 -7.85
N VAL A 64 10.39 -1.55 -7.53
CA VAL A 64 9.06 -1.71 -8.12
C VAL A 64 8.00 -1.38 -7.09
N ILE A 65 7.12 -0.46 -7.43
CA ILE A 65 5.97 -0.08 -6.60
C ILE A 65 4.70 -0.39 -7.38
N ASP A 66 3.79 -1.11 -6.76
CA ASP A 66 2.50 -1.42 -7.36
C ASP A 66 1.46 -0.32 -7.10
N ARG A 67 0.29 -0.45 -7.71
CA ARG A 67 -0.81 0.52 -7.57
C ARG A 67 -1.19 0.78 -6.12
N THR A 68 -1.29 -0.27 -5.29
CA THR A 68 -1.67 -0.14 -3.88
C THR A 68 -0.59 0.58 -3.08
N GLY A 69 0.68 0.24 -3.29
CA GLY A 69 1.81 0.90 -2.65
C GLY A 69 1.84 2.40 -2.97
N LEU A 70 1.68 2.76 -4.25
CA LEU A 70 1.65 4.17 -4.67
C LEU A 70 0.47 4.94 -4.05
N ILE A 71 -0.72 4.34 -4.00
CA ILE A 71 -1.89 4.96 -3.38
C ILE A 71 -1.64 5.23 -1.90
N LEU A 72 -1.05 4.29 -1.17
CA LEU A 72 -0.73 4.45 0.24
C LEU A 72 0.29 5.58 0.47
N GLU A 73 1.30 5.70 -0.37
CA GLU A 73 2.28 6.80 -0.31
C GLU A 73 1.61 8.16 -0.57
N ILE A 74 0.75 8.25 -1.59
CA ILE A 74 0.01 9.48 -1.90
C ILE A 74 -0.91 9.89 -0.74
N PHE A 75 -1.63 8.94 -0.13
CA PHE A 75 -2.46 9.25 1.02
C PHE A 75 -1.64 9.58 2.26
N GLY A 76 -0.50 8.92 2.46
CA GLY A 76 0.44 9.23 3.54
C GLY A 76 0.92 10.68 3.48
N SER A 77 1.35 11.14 2.32
CA SER A 77 1.83 12.51 2.12
C SER A 77 0.72 13.57 2.26
N ARG A 78 -0.53 13.22 1.93
CA ARG A 78 -1.69 14.13 1.96
C ARG A 78 -2.47 14.13 3.27
N ALA A 79 -2.27 13.15 4.13
CA ALA A 79 -2.99 13.02 5.40
C ALA A 79 -2.58 14.13 6.38
N LYS A 80 -3.41 15.16 6.52
CA LYS A 80 -3.19 16.28 7.45
C LYS A 80 -3.78 16.01 8.83
N SER A 81 -4.95 15.36 8.89
CA SER A 81 -5.62 15.06 10.17
C SER A 81 -4.95 13.88 10.88
N ASN A 82 -4.98 13.90 12.23
CA ASN A 82 -4.44 12.81 13.05
C ASN A 82 -5.13 11.47 12.75
N GLU A 83 -6.44 11.47 12.56
CA GLU A 83 -7.19 10.26 12.16
C GLU A 83 -6.79 9.76 10.77
N GLY A 84 -6.62 10.68 9.81
CA GLY A 84 -6.16 10.33 8.45
C GLY A 84 -4.77 9.68 8.49
N LYS A 85 -3.83 10.25 9.24
CA LYS A 85 -2.48 9.69 9.43
C LYS A 85 -2.54 8.28 10.02
N LEU A 86 -3.29 8.08 11.10
CA LEU A 86 -3.44 6.76 11.74
C LEU A 86 -4.13 5.74 10.83
N SER A 87 -5.10 6.17 10.02
CA SER A 87 -5.80 5.31 9.06
C SER A 87 -4.88 4.85 7.93
N VAL A 88 -4.06 5.76 7.39
CA VAL A 88 -3.08 5.41 6.35
C VAL A 88 -1.97 4.52 6.92
N GLU A 89 -1.47 4.82 8.12
CA GLU A 89 -0.49 3.98 8.80
C GLU A 89 -1.03 2.56 9.03
N LEU A 90 -2.29 2.43 9.48
CA LEU A 90 -2.94 1.14 9.64
C LEU A 90 -3.02 0.38 8.32
N ALA A 91 -3.44 1.02 7.23
CA ALA A 91 -3.54 0.41 5.92
C ALA A 91 -2.15 -0.02 5.39
N SER A 92 -1.12 0.80 5.60
CA SER A 92 0.26 0.51 5.23
C SER A 92 0.81 -0.71 5.98
N LEU A 93 0.60 -0.79 7.29
CA LEU A 93 1.04 -1.96 8.08
C LEU A 93 0.28 -3.24 7.70
N GLN A 94 -1.02 -3.15 7.39
CA GLN A 94 -1.79 -4.29 6.90
C GLN A 94 -1.28 -4.77 5.53
N PHE A 95 -0.95 -3.85 4.64
CA PHE A 95 -0.35 -4.15 3.35
C PHE A 95 1.01 -4.82 3.50
N GLN A 96 1.90 -4.30 4.34
CA GLN A 96 3.19 -4.90 4.67
C GLN A 96 3.02 -6.31 5.25
N LYS A 97 2.11 -6.49 6.22
CA LYS A 97 1.82 -7.79 6.82
C LYS A 97 1.35 -8.82 5.78
N SER A 98 0.48 -8.41 4.85
CA SER A 98 -0.01 -9.29 3.77
C SER A 98 1.12 -9.73 2.83
N ARG A 99 2.12 -8.90 2.62
CA ARG A 99 3.29 -9.20 1.80
C ARG A 99 4.28 -10.12 2.51
N LEU A 100 4.53 -9.93 3.80
CA LEU A 100 5.34 -10.84 4.60
C LEU A 100 4.78 -12.27 4.56
N VAL A 101 3.51 -12.47 4.82
CA VAL A 101 2.87 -13.79 4.86
C VAL A 101 2.96 -14.51 3.50
N ARG A 102 2.70 -13.81 2.39
CA ARG A 102 2.69 -14.42 1.05
C ARG A 102 4.08 -14.67 0.46
N SER A 103 5.08 -13.92 0.90
CA SER A 103 6.47 -14.11 0.48
C SER A 103 7.02 -15.45 0.98
N TRP A 104 6.51 -15.97 2.09
CA TRP A 104 7.06 -17.13 2.82
C TRP A 104 6.38 -18.45 2.54
N THR A 105 5.08 -18.48 2.31
CA THR A 105 4.41 -19.73 1.91
C THR A 105 4.98 -20.34 0.62
N HIS A 106 5.71 -19.55 -0.15
CA HIS A 106 6.39 -20.01 -1.36
C HIS A 106 7.81 -20.55 -1.08
N LEU A 107 8.50 -20.06 -0.07
CA LEU A 107 9.82 -20.55 0.33
C LEU A 107 9.72 -21.88 1.08
N GLU A 108 8.67 -22.10 1.87
CA GLU A 108 8.37 -23.39 2.48
C GLU A 108 8.12 -24.48 1.44
N ARG A 109 7.41 -24.15 0.34
CA ARG A 109 7.16 -25.11 -0.76
C ARG A 109 8.39 -25.43 -1.59
N GLN A 110 9.40 -24.57 -1.62
CA GLN A 110 10.66 -24.82 -2.32
C GLN A 110 11.66 -25.66 -1.50
N ARG A 111 11.47 -25.77 -0.19
CA ARG A 111 12.24 -26.65 0.72
C ARG A 111 11.50 -27.95 1.02
N GLY A 112 10.92 -28.58 0.02
CA GLY A 112 10.43 -29.95 0.10
C GLY A 112 11.60 -30.93 0.32
N GLY A 113 11.88 -31.28 1.55
CA GLY A 113 12.86 -32.28 1.91
C GLY A 113 13.22 -32.24 3.40
N ALA A 114 12.72 -33.23 4.12
CA ALA A 114 13.21 -33.77 5.38
C ALA A 114 13.79 -32.80 6.43
N GLY A 115 13.09 -32.66 7.55
CA GLY A 115 13.73 -32.24 8.78
C GLY A 115 13.08 -31.09 9.51
N PHE A 116 12.38 -31.45 10.51
CA PHE A 116 11.82 -30.73 11.61
C PHE A 116 12.89 -29.87 12.36
N MET A 117 13.21 -28.68 11.83
CA MET A 117 13.89 -27.63 12.59
C MET A 117 13.67 -26.31 11.88
N GLY A 118 12.77 -25.49 12.42
CA GLY A 118 12.61 -24.10 12.01
C GLY A 118 13.94 -23.36 12.12
N GLY A 119 14.52 -22.96 10.98
CA GLY A 119 15.77 -22.23 10.94
C GLY A 119 15.67 -20.85 11.61
N PRO A 120 16.78 -20.18 11.94
CA PRO A 120 16.79 -18.87 12.57
C PRO A 120 15.99 -17.82 11.80
N GLY A 121 15.85 -17.97 10.46
CA GLY A 121 15.04 -17.12 9.62
C GLY A 121 13.53 -17.26 9.85
N GLU A 122 13.01 -18.44 10.13
CA GLU A 122 11.58 -18.63 10.45
C GLU A 122 11.21 -17.96 11.76
N LYS A 123 12.05 -18.07 12.79
CA LYS A 123 11.85 -17.39 14.08
C LYS A 123 11.83 -15.87 13.92
N GLN A 124 12.69 -15.32 13.08
CA GLN A 124 12.74 -13.88 12.83
C GLN A 124 11.45 -13.35 12.20
N ILE A 125 10.88 -14.07 11.25
CA ILE A 125 9.66 -13.64 10.55
C ILE A 125 8.43 -13.80 11.42
N GLU A 126 8.36 -14.84 12.20
CA GLU A 126 7.28 -14.99 13.15
C GLU A 126 7.32 -13.85 14.18
N SER A 127 8.50 -13.46 14.61
CA SER A 127 8.73 -12.27 15.43
C SER A 127 8.27 -10.99 14.73
N ASP A 128 8.67 -10.76 13.47
CA ASP A 128 8.30 -9.59 12.69
C ASP A 128 6.78 -9.53 12.46
N LYS A 129 6.17 -10.66 12.13
CA LYS A 129 4.71 -10.78 11.96
C LYS A 129 3.96 -10.49 13.27
N ARG A 130 4.49 -10.93 14.39
CA ARG A 130 3.94 -10.64 15.72
C ARG A 130 4.04 -9.15 16.02
N GLN A 131 5.22 -8.54 15.83
CA GLN A 131 5.42 -7.11 16.05
C GLN A 131 4.49 -6.25 15.18
N LEU A 132 4.32 -6.61 13.89
CA LEU A 132 3.37 -5.91 13.01
C LEU A 132 1.94 -6.07 13.50
N THR A 133 1.56 -7.25 13.96
CA THR A 133 0.21 -7.51 14.48
C THR A 133 -0.04 -6.68 15.74
N GLU A 134 0.92 -6.57 16.65
CA GLU A 134 0.82 -5.72 17.83
C GLU A 134 0.68 -4.24 17.47
N LYS A 135 1.49 -3.74 16.53
CA LYS A 135 1.39 -2.35 16.03
C LYS A 135 0.00 -2.08 15.43
N ILE A 136 -0.50 -2.99 14.60
CA ILE A 136 -1.85 -2.91 14.00
C ILE A 136 -2.92 -2.83 15.09
N ASN A 137 -2.84 -3.66 16.11
CA ASN A 137 -3.81 -3.67 17.21
C ASN A 137 -3.77 -2.36 18.01
N ARG A 138 -2.58 -1.84 18.31
CA ARG A 138 -2.41 -0.55 19.01
C ARG A 138 -3.04 0.60 18.18
N LEU A 139 -2.84 0.61 16.85
CA LEU A 139 -3.45 1.62 15.98
C LEU A 139 -4.96 1.51 15.94
N LYS A 140 -5.52 0.30 15.86
CA LYS A 140 -6.97 0.08 15.90
C LYS A 140 -7.59 0.63 17.19
N ILE A 141 -6.93 0.44 18.34
CA ILE A 141 -7.39 0.99 19.62
C ILE A 141 -7.37 2.54 19.59
N LYS A 142 -6.29 3.16 19.06
CA LYS A 142 -6.20 4.60 18.93
C LYS A 142 -7.31 5.16 18.04
N ILE A 143 -7.56 4.54 16.89
CA ILE A 143 -8.63 4.94 15.96
C ILE A 143 -10.00 4.82 16.62
N LYS A 144 -10.28 3.71 17.35
CA LYS A 144 -11.54 3.56 18.10
C LYS A 144 -11.75 4.68 19.11
N LYS A 145 -10.70 5.09 19.83
CA LYS A 145 -10.79 6.23 20.77
C LYS A 145 -11.18 7.53 20.08
N ILE A 146 -10.60 7.82 18.92
CA ILE A 146 -10.93 9.01 18.13
C ILE A 146 -12.39 8.98 17.66
N ILE A 147 -12.84 7.82 17.17
CA ILE A 147 -14.25 7.64 16.75
C ILE A 147 -15.19 7.88 17.93
N SER A 148 -14.92 7.29 19.10
CA SER A 148 -15.73 7.47 20.31
C SER A 148 -15.81 8.96 20.74
N ILE A 149 -14.70 9.68 20.70
CA ILE A 149 -14.69 11.13 21.01
C ILE A 149 -15.58 11.89 20.01
N ARG A 150 -15.52 11.56 18.72
CA ARG A 150 -16.36 12.18 17.70
C ARG A 150 -17.85 11.87 17.89
N ASP A 151 -18.18 10.66 18.31
CA ASP A 151 -19.57 10.30 18.58
C ASP A 151 -20.13 11.10 19.76
N VAL A 152 -19.36 11.32 20.83
CA VAL A 152 -19.74 12.20 21.93
C VAL A 152 -19.93 13.64 21.44
N GLN A 153 -19.03 14.16 20.60
CA GLN A 153 -19.16 15.50 20.02
C GLN A 153 -20.39 15.63 19.12
N ARG A 154 -20.68 14.60 18.31
CA ARG A 154 -21.90 14.53 17.47
C ARG A 154 -23.16 14.53 18.33
N TYR A 155 -23.18 13.73 19.39
CA TYR A 155 -24.31 13.68 20.33
C TYR A 155 -24.57 15.05 20.94
N ARG A 156 -23.54 15.77 21.40
CA ARG A 156 -23.70 17.14 21.95
C ARG A 156 -24.28 18.10 20.92
N ARG A 157 -23.81 18.10 19.67
CA ARG A 157 -24.37 18.94 18.60
C ARG A 157 -25.84 18.59 18.32
N LYS A 158 -26.18 17.30 18.29
CA LYS A 158 -27.57 16.85 18.10
C LYS A 158 -28.47 17.31 19.27
N LYS A 159 -27.99 17.22 20.51
CA LYS A 159 -28.72 17.68 21.69
C LYS A 159 -29.00 19.21 21.66
N ASN A 160 -28.05 19.96 21.10
CA ASN A 160 -28.16 21.42 20.98
C ASN A 160 -28.85 21.86 19.67
N ASN A 161 -29.52 20.94 18.96
CA ASN A 161 -30.23 21.19 17.69
C ASN A 161 -29.38 21.92 16.62
N VAL A 162 -28.07 21.70 16.59
CA VAL A 162 -27.21 22.29 15.57
C VAL A 162 -27.49 21.58 14.22
N PRO A 163 -27.88 22.33 13.19
CA PRO A 163 -28.15 21.74 11.88
C PRO A 163 -26.90 21.10 11.27
N VAL A 164 -27.08 19.93 10.65
CA VAL A 164 -26.00 19.20 9.97
C VAL A 164 -26.23 19.27 8.46
N ILE A 165 -25.31 19.89 7.76
CA ILE A 165 -25.32 20.00 6.30
C ILE A 165 -24.22 19.08 5.74
N ALA A 166 -24.56 18.23 4.79
CA ALA A 166 -23.62 17.34 4.13
C ALA A 166 -23.38 17.75 2.68
N LEU A 167 -22.11 17.94 2.30
CA LEU A 167 -21.70 18.14 0.90
C LEU A 167 -21.44 16.77 0.24
N VAL A 168 -22.25 16.43 -0.73
CA VAL A 168 -22.19 15.14 -1.45
C VAL A 168 -21.83 15.38 -2.91
N GLY A 169 -21.08 14.46 -3.51
CA GLY A 169 -20.70 14.51 -4.92
C GLY A 169 -19.49 13.64 -5.24
N TYR A 170 -19.18 13.48 -6.53
CA TYR A 170 -18.04 12.69 -7.01
C TYR A 170 -16.68 13.26 -6.54
N THR A 171 -15.62 12.43 -6.64
CA THR A 171 -14.26 12.90 -6.46
C THR A 171 -13.96 14.06 -7.42
N ASN A 172 -13.17 15.04 -6.98
CA ASN A 172 -12.80 16.25 -7.74
C ASN A 172 -13.97 17.20 -8.12
N SER A 173 -15.16 17.03 -7.56
CA SER A 173 -16.31 17.93 -7.79
C SER A 173 -16.24 19.24 -7.00
N GLY A 174 -15.10 19.59 -6.42
CA GLY A 174 -14.90 20.86 -5.71
C GLY A 174 -15.48 20.94 -4.29
N LYS A 175 -15.95 19.82 -3.69
CA LYS A 175 -16.52 19.80 -2.33
C LYS A 175 -15.61 20.43 -1.28
N SER A 176 -14.34 20.04 -1.28
CA SER A 176 -13.35 20.57 -0.32
C SER A 176 -13.05 22.05 -0.58
N THR A 177 -13.07 22.48 -1.83
CA THR A 177 -12.89 23.89 -2.20
C THR A 177 -14.06 24.73 -1.72
N LEU A 178 -15.29 24.24 -1.91
CA LEU A 178 -16.50 24.88 -1.42
C LEU A 178 -16.50 24.94 0.10
N PHE A 179 -16.20 23.83 0.77
CA PHE A 179 -16.12 23.78 2.23
C PHE A 179 -15.13 24.80 2.79
N ASN A 180 -13.91 24.86 2.21
CA ASN A 180 -12.89 25.82 2.66
C ASN A 180 -13.22 27.29 2.36
N LYS A 181 -14.16 27.56 1.45
CA LYS A 181 -14.65 28.93 1.21
C LYS A 181 -15.80 29.35 2.15
N LEU A 182 -16.50 28.36 2.72
CA LEU A 182 -17.61 28.60 3.65
C LEU A 182 -17.18 28.64 5.11
N THR A 183 -15.98 28.10 5.43
CA THR A 183 -15.40 28.04 6.77
C THR A 183 -14.12 28.83 6.84
#